data_9396153eb6fc9ddf1aafaadecf07bef5
#
_entry.id   9396153eb6fc9ddf1aafaadecf07bef5
#
_cell.length_a   1.000
_cell.length_b   1.000
_cell.length_c   1.000
_cell.angle_alpha   90.00
_cell.angle_beta   90.00
_cell.angle_gamma   90.00
#
_symmetry.space_group_name_H-M   'P 1'
#
loop_
_entity.id
_entity.type
_entity.pdbx_description
1 polymer ?
#
loop_
_entity_poly.entity_id
_entity_poly.type
_entity_poly.pdbx_seq_one_letter_code
_entity_poly.pdbx_strand_id
1 'polypeptide(L)'
;VNAGEGAIATVTRSSERERVERGAALLSERRPDWYWNVNLSDLDIQSLKRCVLGQLYGGYNVGLSELNLRAYNEDRHHGFDAYAENYSREALLVLTDEWCRVITELRAANP
;
A
#
# COMPACT_ATOMS: atom_id res chain seq x y z
N VAL A 1 19.40 -23.25 5.31
CA VAL A 1 19.25 -22.71 5.49
C VAL A 1 18.50 -22.06 5.50
N ASN A 2 18.04 -22.06 5.35
CA ASN A 2 17.36 -21.17 5.37
C ASN A 2 16.08 -21.41 4.97
N ALA A 3 15.65 -22.50 4.64
CA ALA A 3 14.29 -22.79 4.34
C ALA A 3 13.40 -22.39 5.48
N GLY A 4 13.85 -22.61 6.66
CA GLY A 4 13.08 -22.18 7.81
C GLY A 4 12.86 -20.71 7.84
N GLU A 5 13.86 -19.98 7.43
CA GLU A 5 13.72 -18.56 7.36
C GLU A 5 12.69 -18.15 6.36
N GLY A 6 12.71 -18.77 5.22
CA GLY A 6 11.73 -18.47 4.20
C GLY A 6 10.33 -18.74 4.68
N ALA A 7 10.16 -19.85 5.38
CA ALA A 7 8.84 -20.20 5.86
C ALA A 7 8.35 -19.22 6.91
N ILE A 8 9.26 -18.73 7.73
CA ILE A 8 8.88 -17.82 8.79
C ILE A 8 8.54 -16.46 8.25
N ALA A 9 9.17 -16.08 7.18
CA ALA A 9 9.02 -14.72 6.69
C ALA A 9 7.75 -14.57 5.91
N THR A 10 6.61 -14.76 6.58
CA THR A 10 5.32 -14.49 5.97
C THR A 10 5.16 -13.01 5.74
N VAL A 11 5.84 -12.18 6.55
CA VAL A 11 5.87 -10.76 6.33
C VAL A 11 7.28 -10.42 5.90
N THR A 12 7.52 -10.30 4.62
CA THR A 12 8.81 -9.93 4.11
C THR A 12 8.71 -8.57 3.48
N ARG A 13 9.75 -7.78 3.68
CA ARG A 13 9.76 -6.44 3.12
C ARG A 13 9.72 -6.48 1.60
N SER A 14 10.39 -7.46 0.97
CA SER A 14 10.39 -7.54 -0.49
C SER A 14 9.00 -7.87 -1.04
N SER A 15 8.26 -8.72 -0.35
CA SER A 15 6.92 -9.07 -0.76
C SER A 15 5.98 -7.86 -0.64
N GLU A 16 6.06 -7.14 0.47
CA GLU A 16 5.24 -5.96 0.66
C GLU A 16 5.65 -4.86 -0.30
N ARG A 17 6.94 -4.75 -0.58
CA ARG A 17 7.42 -3.77 -1.54
C ARG A 17 6.82 -4.01 -2.92
N GLU A 18 6.80 -5.25 -3.38
CA GLU A 18 6.24 -5.58 -4.68
C GLU A 18 4.77 -5.21 -4.76
N ARG A 19 4.02 -5.50 -3.70
CA ARG A 19 2.60 -5.17 -3.68
C ARG A 19 2.39 -3.67 -3.70
N VAL A 20 3.14 -2.94 -2.90
CA VAL A 20 3.04 -1.49 -2.85
C VAL A 20 3.44 -0.88 -4.20
N GLU A 21 4.45 -1.43 -4.84
CA GLU A 21 4.86 -0.90 -6.15
C GLU A 21 3.80 -1.13 -7.20
N ARG A 22 3.07 -2.24 -7.14
CA ARG A 22 1.95 -2.44 -8.05
C ARG A 22 0.86 -1.40 -7.81
N GLY A 23 0.55 -1.13 -6.53
CA GLY A 23 -0.43 -0.11 -6.20
C GLY A 23 -0.02 1.28 -6.64
N ALA A 24 1.25 1.61 -6.40
CA ALA A 24 1.76 2.92 -6.79
C ALA A 24 1.75 3.10 -8.31
N ALA A 25 2.09 2.05 -9.06
CA ALA A 25 2.05 2.12 -10.51
C ALA A 25 0.62 2.35 -11.02
N LEU A 26 -0.34 1.66 -10.42
CA LEU A 26 -1.74 1.83 -10.79
C LEU A 26 -2.21 3.25 -10.49
N LEU A 27 -1.86 3.77 -9.31
CA LEU A 27 -2.23 5.14 -8.97
C LEU A 27 -1.62 6.14 -9.94
N SER A 28 -0.37 5.92 -10.34
CA SER A 28 0.28 6.84 -11.27
C SER A 28 -0.39 6.85 -12.63
N GLU A 29 -0.99 5.73 -13.04
CA GLU A 29 -1.76 5.67 -14.27
C GLU A 29 -3.06 6.46 -14.16
N ARG A 30 -3.72 6.37 -13.01
CA ARG A 30 -5.06 6.91 -12.84
C ARG A 30 -5.07 8.34 -12.31
N ARG A 31 -4.10 8.70 -11.52
CA ARG A 31 -4.04 10.02 -10.89
C ARG A 31 -2.59 10.50 -10.88
N PRO A 32 -2.09 11.04 -11.97
CA PRO A 32 -0.74 11.60 -11.97
C PRO A 32 -0.58 12.56 -10.80
N ASP A 33 0.58 12.56 -10.17
CA ASP A 33 0.90 13.41 -9.02
C ASP A 33 0.16 13.03 -7.73
N TRP A 34 -0.42 11.81 -7.68
CA TRP A 34 -1.16 11.36 -6.50
C TRP A 34 -0.31 11.44 -5.23
N TYR A 35 0.99 11.19 -5.36
CA TYR A 35 1.87 11.13 -4.18
C TYR A 35 2.03 12.47 -3.49
N TRP A 36 1.72 13.57 -4.16
CA TRP A 36 1.74 14.89 -3.53
C TRP A 36 0.49 15.13 -2.70
N ASN A 37 -0.54 14.33 -2.88
CA ASN A 37 -1.82 14.51 -2.19
C ASN A 37 -1.98 13.60 -0.99
N VAL A 38 -0.95 12.82 -0.63
CA VAL A 38 -1.01 11.96 0.54
C VAL A 38 -0.24 12.64 1.67
N ASN A 39 -0.91 12.78 2.82
CA ASN A 39 -0.27 13.30 4.02
C ASN A 39 0.38 12.14 4.76
N LEU A 40 1.71 12.07 4.72
CA LEU A 40 2.43 10.95 5.33
C LEU A 40 2.29 10.93 6.85
N SER A 41 2.11 12.10 7.47
CA SER A 41 1.95 12.16 8.93
C SER A 41 0.64 11.51 9.37
N ASP A 42 -0.36 11.50 8.50
CA ASP A 42 -1.67 10.94 8.82
C ASP A 42 -1.83 9.51 8.32
N LEU A 43 -0.86 8.99 7.60
CA LEU A 43 -1.02 7.72 6.92
C LEU A 43 -1.22 6.58 7.92
N ASP A 44 -2.33 5.86 7.76
CA ASP A 44 -2.68 4.73 8.61
C ASP A 44 -3.40 3.72 7.73
N ILE A 45 -2.71 2.63 7.41
CA ILE A 45 -3.23 1.64 6.47
C ILE A 45 -4.54 1.02 6.94
N GLN A 46 -4.77 0.98 8.25
CA GLN A 46 -6.00 0.41 8.80
C GLN A 46 -7.18 1.36 8.78
N SER A 47 -6.95 2.63 8.51
CA SER A 47 -8.03 3.63 8.55
C SER A 47 -8.68 3.75 7.18
N LEU A 48 -10.00 3.68 7.15
CA LEU A 48 -10.75 3.82 5.90
C LEU A 48 -10.64 5.22 5.31
N LYS A 49 -10.28 6.20 6.14
CA LYS A 49 -10.16 7.59 5.69
C LYS A 49 -8.73 8.05 5.56
N ARG A 50 -7.82 7.46 6.32
CA ARG A 50 -6.43 7.94 6.37
C ARG A 50 -5.44 7.03 5.65
N CYS A 51 -5.90 5.92 5.10
CA CYS A 51 -5.04 5.09 4.25
C CYS A 51 -4.82 5.81 2.93
N VAL A 52 -3.99 5.24 2.07
CA VAL A 52 -3.69 5.87 0.80
C VAL A 52 -4.96 6.15 0.01
N LEU A 53 -5.82 5.14 -0.15
CA LEU A 53 -7.06 5.31 -0.89
C LEU A 53 -8.04 6.25 -0.18
N GLY A 54 -8.08 6.19 1.14
CA GLY A 54 -8.95 7.06 1.91
C GLY A 54 -8.60 8.52 1.70
N GLN A 55 -7.31 8.83 1.72
CA GLN A 55 -6.88 10.21 1.52
C GLN A 55 -7.09 10.69 0.09
N LEU A 56 -6.90 9.83 -0.88
CA LEU A 56 -6.99 10.23 -2.29
C LEU A 56 -8.43 10.28 -2.81
N TYR A 57 -9.28 9.41 -2.34
CA TYR A 57 -10.63 9.25 -2.90
C TYR A 57 -11.74 9.56 -1.90
N GLY A 58 -11.39 9.90 -0.68
CA GLY A 58 -12.39 10.20 0.34
C GLY A 58 -12.88 8.98 1.11
N GLY A 59 -12.41 7.80 0.75
CA GLY A 59 -12.76 6.56 1.44
C GLY A 59 -12.14 5.37 0.77
N TYR A 60 -11.83 4.35 1.56
CA TYR A 60 -11.19 3.14 1.08
C TYR A 60 -12.01 2.48 -0.01
N ASN A 61 -13.30 2.29 0.26
CA ASN A 61 -14.16 1.59 -0.70
C ASN A 61 -14.40 2.42 -1.96
N VAL A 62 -14.43 3.73 -1.82
CA VAL A 62 -14.53 4.60 -2.99
C VAL A 62 -13.31 4.41 -3.87
N GLY A 63 -12.13 4.38 -3.27
CA GLY A 63 -10.90 4.17 -4.02
C GLY A 63 -10.88 2.83 -4.73
N LEU A 64 -11.31 1.76 -4.05
CA LEU A 64 -11.37 0.44 -4.68
C LEU A 64 -12.26 0.45 -5.92
N SER A 65 -13.41 1.14 -5.82
CA SER A 65 -14.30 1.23 -6.97
C SER A 65 -13.68 2.02 -8.11
N GLU A 66 -13.06 3.15 -7.79
CA GLU A 66 -12.44 4.00 -8.79
C GLU A 66 -11.30 3.29 -9.50
N LEU A 67 -10.54 2.47 -8.79
CA LEU A 67 -9.43 1.74 -9.37
C LEU A 67 -9.82 0.37 -9.90
N ASN A 68 -11.09 0.00 -9.78
CA ASN A 68 -11.59 -1.29 -10.24
C ASN A 68 -10.91 -2.46 -9.53
N LEU A 69 -10.76 -2.33 -8.22
CA LEU A 69 -10.06 -3.32 -7.38
C LEU A 69 -11.00 -4.04 -6.42
N ARG A 70 -12.26 -4.21 -6.81
CA ARG A 70 -13.21 -4.82 -5.88
C ARG A 70 -13.23 -6.33 -5.93
N ALA A 71 -12.52 -6.93 -6.87
CA ALA A 71 -12.43 -8.38 -6.93
C ALA A 71 -11.61 -8.89 -5.72
N TYR A 72 -11.80 -10.16 -5.40
CA TYR A 72 -11.20 -10.76 -4.23
C TYR A 72 -9.68 -10.58 -4.23
N ASN A 73 -9.15 -10.08 -3.15
CA ASN A 73 -7.72 -9.87 -2.90
C ASN A 73 -7.03 -8.85 -3.80
N GLU A 74 -7.75 -8.15 -4.67
CA GLU A 74 -7.10 -7.15 -5.52
C GLU A 74 -6.53 -6.00 -4.71
N ASP A 75 -7.23 -5.59 -3.66
CA ASP A 75 -6.73 -4.55 -2.78
C ASP A 75 -5.42 -4.97 -2.12
N ARG A 76 -5.34 -6.20 -1.64
CA ARG A 76 -4.14 -6.70 -0.98
C ARG A 76 -3.00 -6.91 -1.97
N HIS A 77 -3.34 -7.36 -3.17
CA HIS A 77 -2.35 -7.58 -4.22
C HIS A 77 -1.66 -6.27 -4.60
N HIS A 78 -2.33 -5.15 -4.42
CA HIS A 78 -1.79 -3.82 -4.72
C HIS A 78 -1.31 -3.07 -3.48
N GLY A 79 -1.19 -3.74 -2.36
CA GLY A 79 -0.60 -3.17 -1.16
C GLY A 79 -1.49 -2.21 -0.40
N PHE A 80 -2.77 -2.16 -0.70
CA PHE A 80 -3.68 -1.25 0.01
C PHE A 80 -4.19 -1.84 1.31
N ASP A 81 -4.00 -3.13 1.51
CA ASP A 81 -4.36 -3.79 2.77
C ASP A 81 -3.46 -5.01 2.94
N ALA A 82 -3.45 -5.56 4.14
CA ALA A 82 -2.69 -6.78 4.43
C ALA A 82 -3.56 -8.00 4.18
N TYR A 83 -2.92 -9.14 3.88
CA TYR A 83 -3.67 -10.38 3.80
C TYR A 83 -4.15 -10.76 5.19
N ALA A 84 -5.33 -11.36 5.26
CA ALA A 84 -5.95 -11.68 6.54
C ALA A 84 -5.05 -12.54 7.41
N GLU A 85 -4.39 -13.52 6.82
CA GLU A 85 -3.53 -14.41 7.57
C GLU A 85 -2.25 -13.72 8.05
N ASN A 86 -1.93 -12.57 7.47
CA ASN A 86 -0.76 -11.79 7.85
C ASN A 86 -1.17 -10.44 8.43
N TYR A 87 -2.39 -10.35 8.91
CA TYR A 87 -2.92 -9.07 9.38
C TYR A 87 -2.42 -8.79 10.79
N SER A 88 -1.14 -8.56 10.91
CA SER A 88 -0.47 -8.32 12.18
C SER A 88 0.02 -6.88 12.20
N ARG A 89 0.36 -6.42 13.40
CA ARG A 89 0.95 -5.11 13.56
C ARG A 89 2.21 -4.98 12.71
N GLU A 90 3.02 -6.03 12.69
CA GLU A 90 4.25 -6.00 11.90
C GLU A 90 3.96 -5.85 10.42
N ALA A 91 3.01 -6.60 9.90
CA ALA A 91 2.66 -6.50 8.49
C ALA A 91 2.18 -5.10 8.14
N LEU A 92 1.37 -4.52 9.01
CA LEU A 92 0.85 -3.18 8.77
C LEU A 92 1.95 -2.13 8.81
N LEU A 93 2.91 -2.29 9.72
CA LEU A 93 4.03 -1.37 9.79
C LEU A 93 4.92 -1.46 8.55
N VAL A 94 5.16 -2.67 8.07
CA VAL A 94 5.96 -2.85 6.87
C VAL A 94 5.26 -2.23 5.66
N LEU A 95 3.95 -2.42 5.53
CA LEU A 95 3.20 -1.78 4.46
C LEU A 95 3.30 -0.26 4.54
N THR A 96 3.11 0.28 5.74
CA THR A 96 3.18 1.72 5.94
C THR A 96 4.55 2.25 5.53
N ASP A 97 5.60 1.56 5.96
CA ASP A 97 6.96 1.97 5.62
C ASP A 97 7.19 1.95 4.12
N GLU A 98 6.69 0.93 3.44
CA GLU A 98 6.90 0.84 1.99
C GLU A 98 6.12 1.91 1.24
N TRP A 99 4.91 2.25 1.68
CA TRP A 99 4.19 3.36 1.09
C TRP A 99 4.92 4.68 1.32
N CYS A 100 5.43 4.90 2.52
CA CYS A 100 6.22 6.11 2.80
C CYS A 100 7.46 6.17 1.93
N ARG A 101 8.12 5.04 1.72
CA ARG A 101 9.32 4.98 0.89
C ARG A 101 8.99 5.36 -0.55
N VAL A 102 7.99 4.72 -1.14
CA VAL A 102 7.69 4.95 -2.56
C VAL A 102 7.20 6.38 -2.78
N ILE A 103 6.40 6.90 -1.86
CA ILE A 103 5.90 8.27 -1.99
C ILE A 103 7.07 9.25 -1.90
N THR A 104 7.97 9.05 -0.96
CA THR A 104 9.13 9.92 -0.79
C THR A 104 10.01 9.89 -2.03
N GLU A 105 10.22 8.69 -2.60
CA GLU A 105 11.04 8.55 -3.80
C GLU A 105 10.39 9.24 -4.99
N LEU A 106 9.08 9.09 -5.14
CA LEU A 106 8.38 9.73 -6.25
C LEU A 106 8.41 11.25 -6.12
N ARG A 107 8.26 11.76 -4.91
CA ARG A 107 8.34 13.20 -4.68
C ARG A 107 9.73 13.74 -5.02
N ALA A 108 10.77 13.00 -4.65
CA ALA A 108 12.13 13.42 -4.94
C ALA A 108 12.42 13.41 -6.44
N ALA A 109 11.84 12.44 -7.15
CA ALA A 109 12.04 12.35 -8.60
C ALA A 109 11.20 13.34 -9.37
N ASN A 110 10.15 13.89 -8.77
CA ASN A 110 9.21 14.78 -9.45
C ASN A 110 8.91 16.01 -8.59
N PRO A 111 9.92 16.83 -8.30
CA PRO A 111 9.75 17.96 -7.38
C PRO A 111 8.80 19.03 -7.90
#